data_afdcb385df18028b4a637c3c52241746
#
_entry.id   afdcb385df18028b4a637c3c52241746
#
_cell.length_a   1.000
_cell.length_b   1.000
_cell.length_c   1.000
_cell.angle_alpha   90.00
_cell.angle_beta   90.00
_cell.angle_gamma   90.00
#
_symmetry.space_group_name_H-M   'P 1'
#
loop_
_entity.id
_entity.type
_entity.pdbx_description
1 polymer ?
#
loop_
_entity_poly.entity_id
_entity_poly.type
_entity_poly.pdbx_seq_one_letter_code
_entity_poly.pdbx_strand_id
1 'polypeptide(L)'
;MQTPAPVEYSRATSVDDVIEKLVSLDGKARILAGGHSLIPMMKLRLANPGHLIDINPLESELSYVREEGDEIRIGAMTRHKDLLDSELLQRVFPNIFEEAEWVLADPVVRNRGTIGGSLCQADPAEDLSGVITALHGKAVVKGPDGERVVDMHEFHLGPYMTVVQGTEMVTEVRFEKGPGQHGSAHEKVERRAGDFAIVAASAALWLEGGSIARVGLACSAVGPTTIQMTRAEEMMVGKEPSDELFAEAGKISTEDCEPGSDGRGPADYKRAVAGVLSKRALIRAWTRARGETLPRHSHWHPQA
;
A
#
# COMPACT_ATOMS: atom_id res chain seq x y z
N MET A 1 1.52 -11.46 30.00
CA MET A 1 2.07 -10.49 29.04
C MET A 1 3.36 -11.10 28.48
N GLN A 2 3.42 -11.35 27.18
CA GLN A 2 4.63 -11.91 26.59
C GLN A 2 5.69 -10.81 26.43
N THR A 3 6.89 -11.07 26.94
CA THR A 3 8.02 -10.16 26.84
C THR A 3 8.89 -10.57 25.65
N PRO A 4 9.34 -9.62 24.79
CA PRO A 4 10.31 -9.91 23.75
C PRO A 4 11.58 -10.56 24.27
N ALA A 5 12.34 -11.24 23.41
CA ALA A 5 13.71 -11.64 23.73
C ALA A 5 14.58 -10.40 24.02
N PRO A 6 15.67 -10.53 24.78
CA PRO A 6 16.66 -9.47 24.87
C PRO A 6 17.11 -9.02 23.48
N VAL A 7 17.23 -7.72 23.27
CA VAL A 7 17.62 -7.13 22.02
C VAL A 7 18.50 -5.90 22.29
N GLU A 8 19.54 -5.74 21.50
CA GLU A 8 20.35 -4.53 21.49
C GLU A 8 19.59 -3.41 20.78
N TYR A 9 19.90 -2.16 21.13
CA TYR A 9 19.19 -1.01 20.58
C TYR A 9 20.13 0.15 20.30
N SER A 10 19.96 0.76 19.13
CA SER A 10 20.64 2.02 18.78
C SER A 10 19.71 2.96 18.05
N ARG A 11 19.97 4.25 18.13
CA ARG A 11 19.29 5.28 17.36
C ARG A 11 20.14 5.68 16.17
N ALA A 12 19.50 5.87 15.03
CA ALA A 12 20.16 6.37 13.84
C ALA A 12 20.26 7.91 13.87
N THR A 13 21.32 8.43 13.27
CA THR A 13 21.59 9.86 13.14
C THR A 13 21.44 10.38 11.72
N SER A 14 21.47 9.48 10.72
CA SER A 14 21.24 9.75 9.31
C SER A 14 20.86 8.46 8.58
N VAL A 15 20.40 8.56 7.33
CA VAL A 15 20.15 7.39 6.48
C VAL A 15 21.44 6.60 6.24
N ASP A 16 22.57 7.28 6.03
CA ASP A 16 23.87 6.62 5.85
C ASP A 16 24.30 5.86 7.11
N ASP A 17 24.08 6.43 8.31
CA ASP A 17 24.31 5.73 9.57
C ASP A 17 23.45 4.46 9.72
N VAL A 18 22.20 4.46 9.21
CA VAL A 18 21.38 3.23 9.17
C VAL A 18 22.05 2.17 8.30
N ILE A 19 22.47 2.54 7.09
CA ILE A 19 23.11 1.61 6.14
C ILE A 19 24.42 1.05 6.73
N GLU A 20 25.28 1.90 7.30
CA GLU A 20 26.51 1.47 7.95
C GLU A 20 26.24 0.47 9.09
N LYS A 21 25.23 0.72 9.92
CA LYS A 21 24.83 -0.21 10.99
C LYS A 21 24.27 -1.52 10.44
N LEU A 22 23.42 -1.50 9.41
CA LEU A 22 22.89 -2.70 8.78
C LEU A 22 24.01 -3.57 8.20
N VAL A 23 24.99 -2.96 7.53
CA VAL A 23 26.18 -3.67 7.00
C VAL A 23 27.02 -4.25 8.13
N SER A 24 27.34 -3.45 9.16
CA SER A 24 28.20 -3.89 10.26
C SER A 24 27.57 -5.02 11.11
N LEU A 25 26.25 -5.08 11.17
CA LEU A 25 25.51 -6.07 11.94
C LEU A 25 25.13 -7.33 11.13
N ASP A 26 25.55 -7.41 9.87
CA ASP A 26 25.44 -8.61 9.02
C ASP A 26 24.03 -9.25 9.04
N GLY A 27 22.98 -8.45 8.79
CA GLY A 27 21.59 -8.90 8.75
C GLY A 27 20.96 -9.28 10.08
N LYS A 28 21.68 -9.14 11.21
CA LYS A 28 21.16 -9.42 12.57
C LYS A 28 20.30 -8.28 13.12
N ALA A 29 20.30 -7.13 12.45
CA ALA A 29 19.50 -5.98 12.83
C ALA A 29 18.15 -5.96 12.11
N ARG A 30 17.21 -5.20 12.71
CA ARG A 30 15.95 -4.78 12.08
C ARG A 30 15.75 -3.30 12.30
N ILE A 31 15.28 -2.62 11.28
CA ILE A 31 14.86 -1.22 11.36
C ILE A 31 13.59 -1.12 12.19
N LEU A 32 13.56 -0.19 13.14
CA LEU A 32 12.40 0.16 13.94
C LEU A 32 11.88 1.54 13.51
N ALA A 33 10.76 1.57 12.77
CA ALA A 33 10.00 2.76 12.41
C ALA A 33 8.82 2.93 13.39
N GLY A 34 7.58 2.72 12.96
CA GLY A 34 6.38 2.80 13.79
C GLY A 34 6.26 1.72 14.88
N GLY A 35 6.84 0.56 14.65
CA GLY A 35 6.90 -0.57 15.58
C GLY A 35 5.61 -1.40 15.69
N HIS A 36 4.54 -1.06 14.99
CA HIS A 36 3.23 -1.67 15.18
C HIS A 36 3.06 -3.07 14.54
N SER A 37 3.98 -3.48 13.67
CA SER A 37 4.11 -4.87 13.23
C SER A 37 5.26 -5.57 13.96
N LEU A 38 6.45 -4.98 13.96
CA LEU A 38 7.67 -5.61 14.51
C LEU A 38 7.55 -5.91 16.01
N ILE A 39 7.09 -4.97 16.84
CA ILE A 39 6.99 -5.17 18.29
C ILE A 39 5.98 -6.27 18.65
N PRO A 40 4.76 -6.34 18.10
CA PRO A 40 3.88 -7.50 18.26
C PRO A 40 4.52 -8.83 17.86
N MET A 41 5.21 -8.89 16.71
CA MET A 41 5.91 -10.11 16.27
C MET A 41 7.02 -10.52 17.25
N MET A 42 7.77 -9.56 17.80
CA MET A 42 8.77 -9.83 18.85
C MET A 42 8.14 -10.35 20.14
N LYS A 43 7.00 -9.79 20.57
CA LYS A 43 6.25 -10.27 21.74
C LYS A 43 5.74 -11.70 21.57
N LEU A 44 5.37 -12.08 20.34
CA LEU A 44 4.96 -13.44 19.98
C LEU A 44 6.12 -14.37 19.65
N ARG A 45 7.36 -13.88 19.67
CA ARG A 45 8.59 -14.63 19.31
C ARG A 45 8.61 -15.07 17.83
N LEU A 46 7.81 -14.44 16.98
CA LEU A 46 7.83 -14.64 15.52
C LEU A 46 9.00 -13.89 14.86
N ALA A 47 9.46 -12.81 15.48
CA ALA A 47 10.68 -12.10 15.11
C ALA A 47 11.61 -11.98 16.32
N ASN A 48 12.88 -12.32 16.15
CA ASN A 48 13.91 -12.26 17.17
C ASN A 48 15.17 -11.57 16.63
N PRO A 49 15.12 -10.26 16.32
CA PRO A 49 16.29 -9.52 15.88
C PRO A 49 17.33 -9.46 17.02
N GLY A 50 18.60 -9.53 16.68
CA GLY A 50 19.67 -9.31 17.65
C GLY A 50 19.83 -7.84 18.01
N HIS A 51 19.46 -6.93 17.09
CA HIS A 51 19.60 -5.50 17.24
C HIS A 51 18.43 -4.73 16.59
N LEU A 52 17.96 -3.66 17.23
CA LEU A 52 17.01 -2.69 16.68
C LEU A 52 17.73 -1.38 16.35
N ILE A 53 17.60 -0.94 15.10
CA ILE A 53 18.04 0.38 14.64
C ILE A 53 16.81 1.28 14.57
N ASP A 54 16.68 2.18 15.54
CA ASP A 54 15.54 3.12 15.61
C ASP A 54 15.77 4.29 14.66
N ILE A 55 14.90 4.43 13.66
CA ILE A 55 14.92 5.51 12.67
C ILE A 55 13.94 6.65 12.97
N ASN A 56 13.27 6.65 14.13
CA ASN A 56 12.38 7.76 14.49
C ASN A 56 13.11 9.11 14.59
N PRO A 57 14.41 9.21 14.95
CA PRO A 57 15.14 10.49 14.86
C PRO A 57 15.21 11.09 13.45
N LEU A 58 15.02 10.27 12.40
CA LEU A 58 15.05 10.71 11.00
C LEU A 58 13.68 11.16 10.48
N GLU A 59 12.68 11.30 11.35
CA GLU A 59 11.32 11.70 10.97
C GLU A 59 11.31 13.02 10.18
N SER A 60 12.10 14.02 10.58
CA SER A 60 12.20 15.30 9.86
C SER A 60 12.78 15.20 8.45
N GLU A 61 13.56 14.15 8.16
CA GLU A 61 14.17 13.89 6.86
C GLU A 61 13.28 12.98 5.98
N LEU A 62 12.65 11.98 6.58
CA LEU A 62 11.96 10.90 5.90
C LEU A 62 10.42 10.96 6.01
N SER A 63 9.84 11.97 6.66
CA SER A 63 8.39 12.15 6.76
C SER A 63 7.97 13.40 5.99
N TYR A 64 7.41 13.21 4.82
CA TYR A 64 6.90 14.27 3.97
C TYR A 64 5.96 13.73 2.89
N VAL A 65 5.08 14.59 2.40
CA VAL A 65 4.33 14.42 1.15
C VAL A 65 4.57 15.68 0.34
N ARG A 66 5.19 15.55 -0.83
CA ARG A 66 5.57 16.69 -1.66
C ARG A 66 5.35 16.43 -3.15
N GLU A 67 5.14 17.50 -3.88
CA GLU A 67 5.01 17.51 -5.34
C GLU A 67 6.33 17.99 -5.95
N GLU A 68 6.93 17.18 -6.82
CA GLU A 68 8.15 17.54 -7.56
C GLU A 68 7.95 17.28 -9.05
N GLY A 69 7.70 18.35 -9.82
CA GLY A 69 7.38 18.24 -11.24
C GLY A 69 6.08 17.44 -11.45
N ASP A 70 6.15 16.34 -12.17
CA ASP A 70 5.00 15.46 -12.43
C ASP A 70 4.89 14.30 -11.43
N GLU A 71 5.76 14.25 -10.43
CA GLU A 71 5.73 13.22 -9.40
C GLU A 71 5.17 13.73 -8.06
N ILE A 72 4.49 12.85 -7.37
CA ILE A 72 4.23 12.94 -5.93
C ILE A 72 5.20 12.03 -5.23
N ARG A 73 5.87 12.55 -4.20
CA ARG A 73 6.86 11.84 -3.40
C ARG A 73 6.45 11.79 -1.94
N ILE A 74 6.53 10.62 -1.35
CA ILE A 74 6.17 10.36 0.04
C ILE A 74 7.37 9.72 0.74
N GLY A 75 7.88 10.38 1.76
CA GLY A 75 8.97 9.83 2.57
C GLY A 75 8.54 8.59 3.35
N ALA A 76 9.42 7.60 3.47
CA ALA A 76 9.11 6.30 4.06
C ALA A 76 8.64 6.35 5.53
N MET A 77 8.98 7.41 6.27
CA MET A 77 8.57 7.63 7.67
C MET A 77 7.24 8.39 7.81
N THR A 78 6.60 8.79 6.69
CA THR A 78 5.30 9.45 6.74
C THR A 78 4.28 8.54 7.41
N ARG A 79 3.59 9.08 8.42
CA ARG A 79 2.63 8.34 9.23
C ARG A 79 1.34 8.11 8.44
N HIS A 80 0.65 7.01 8.71
CA HIS A 80 -0.68 6.75 8.15
C HIS A 80 -1.65 7.90 8.40
N LYS A 81 -1.61 8.49 9.62
CA LYS A 81 -2.40 9.67 9.94
C LYS A 81 -2.09 10.85 8.99
N ASP A 82 -0.82 11.09 8.69
CA ASP A 82 -0.42 12.22 7.84
C ASP A 82 -0.79 11.98 6.36
N LEU A 83 -0.83 10.72 5.91
CA LEU A 83 -1.37 10.35 4.60
C LEU A 83 -2.89 10.59 4.53
N LEU A 84 -3.63 10.21 5.58
CA LEU A 84 -5.07 10.42 5.69
C LEU A 84 -5.43 11.92 5.65
N ASP A 85 -4.67 12.75 6.36
CA ASP A 85 -4.92 14.18 6.51
C ASP A 85 -4.28 15.03 5.38
N SER A 86 -3.57 14.43 4.41
CA SER A 86 -2.81 15.13 3.39
C SER A 86 -3.70 15.80 2.34
N GLU A 87 -3.81 17.13 2.40
CA GLU A 87 -4.52 17.92 1.38
C GLU A 87 -3.93 17.73 -0.04
N LEU A 88 -2.60 17.52 -0.13
CA LEU A 88 -1.94 17.27 -1.40
C LEU A 88 -2.41 15.95 -2.03
N LEU A 89 -2.44 14.86 -1.26
CA LEU A 89 -2.91 13.56 -1.75
C LEU A 89 -4.40 13.61 -2.10
N GLN A 90 -5.22 14.29 -1.30
CA GLN A 90 -6.64 14.48 -1.59
C GLN A 90 -6.89 15.28 -2.86
N ARG A 91 -6.02 16.25 -3.18
CA ARG A 91 -6.08 17.03 -4.41
C ARG A 91 -5.62 16.27 -5.65
N VAL A 92 -4.51 15.51 -5.52
CA VAL A 92 -3.86 14.84 -6.67
C VAL A 92 -4.44 13.44 -6.92
N PHE A 93 -4.73 12.68 -5.88
CA PHE A 93 -5.33 11.34 -5.95
C PHE A 93 -6.59 11.28 -5.07
N PRO A 94 -7.69 11.93 -5.51
CA PRO A 94 -8.87 12.07 -4.67
C PRO A 94 -9.38 10.73 -4.16
N ASN A 95 -9.57 10.67 -2.84
CA ASN A 95 -10.19 9.60 -2.08
C ASN A 95 -9.39 8.29 -1.89
N ILE A 96 -8.49 7.86 -2.78
CA ILE A 96 -7.90 6.53 -2.67
C ILE A 96 -7.07 6.35 -1.39
N PHE A 97 -6.23 7.33 -1.05
CA PHE A 97 -5.48 7.32 0.22
C PHE A 97 -6.41 7.48 1.41
N GLU A 98 -7.36 8.42 1.33
CA GLU A 98 -8.33 8.64 2.41
C GLU A 98 -9.15 7.38 2.70
N GLU A 99 -9.65 6.69 1.67
CA GLU A 99 -10.44 5.46 1.81
C GLU A 99 -9.61 4.31 2.40
N ALA A 100 -8.38 4.11 1.92
CA ALA A 100 -7.52 3.06 2.44
C ALA A 100 -7.09 3.33 3.88
N GLU A 101 -6.64 4.55 4.17
CA GLU A 101 -6.18 4.92 5.52
C GLU A 101 -7.32 4.94 6.55
N TRP A 102 -8.54 5.28 6.12
CA TRP A 102 -9.70 5.29 7.02
C TRP A 102 -10.02 3.89 7.54
N VAL A 103 -9.88 2.86 6.70
CA VAL A 103 -10.14 1.47 7.05
C VAL A 103 -8.91 0.73 7.58
N LEU A 104 -7.75 1.37 7.59
CA LEU A 104 -6.51 0.80 8.09
C LEU A 104 -6.47 0.90 9.62
N ALA A 105 -6.55 -0.25 10.28
CA ALA A 105 -6.37 -0.40 11.72
C ALA A 105 -7.19 0.61 12.57
N ASP A 106 -6.60 1.14 13.62
CA ASP A 106 -7.18 2.14 14.52
C ASP A 106 -6.29 3.40 14.60
N PRO A 107 -6.80 4.50 15.21
CA PRO A 107 -6.03 5.74 15.33
C PRO A 107 -4.67 5.57 16.06
N VAL A 108 -4.56 4.64 17.00
CA VAL A 108 -3.30 4.39 17.73
C VAL A 108 -2.25 3.84 16.77
N VAL A 109 -2.64 2.91 15.90
CA VAL A 109 -1.78 2.35 14.87
C VAL A 109 -1.42 3.42 13.84
N ARG A 110 -2.40 4.18 13.32
CA ARG A 110 -2.15 5.23 12.31
C ARG A 110 -1.24 6.34 12.79
N ASN A 111 -1.28 6.69 14.07
CA ASN A 111 -0.38 7.69 14.66
C ASN A 111 1.09 7.25 14.75
N ARG A 112 1.37 5.97 14.62
CA ARG A 112 2.72 5.41 14.75
C ARG A 112 3.20 4.69 13.50
N GLY A 113 2.34 3.92 12.85
CA GLY A 113 2.65 3.21 11.61
C GLY A 113 3.09 4.17 10.50
N THR A 114 3.94 3.69 9.60
CA THR A 114 4.53 4.47 8.50
C THR A 114 4.34 3.74 7.18
N ILE A 115 4.25 4.47 6.07
CA ILE A 115 4.10 3.89 4.73
C ILE A 115 5.23 2.90 4.42
N GLY A 116 6.49 3.29 4.65
CA GLY A 116 7.63 2.39 4.42
C GLY A 116 7.61 1.16 5.32
N GLY A 117 7.12 1.30 6.56
CA GLY A 117 6.95 0.18 7.50
C GLY A 117 5.90 -0.82 7.03
N SER A 118 4.75 -0.36 6.50
CA SER A 118 3.71 -1.23 5.94
C SER A 118 4.21 -1.98 4.73
N LEU A 119 4.81 -1.30 3.76
CA LEU A 119 5.35 -1.92 2.56
C LEU A 119 6.45 -2.95 2.86
N CYS A 120 7.38 -2.62 3.76
CA CYS A 120 8.47 -3.54 4.15
C CYS A 120 7.98 -4.70 5.04
N GLN A 121 6.83 -4.58 5.69
CA GLN A 121 6.20 -5.70 6.39
C GLN A 121 5.69 -6.75 5.42
N ALA A 122 5.26 -6.36 4.23
CA ALA A 122 4.81 -7.22 3.15
C ALA A 122 3.73 -8.24 3.60
N ASP A 123 2.75 -7.77 4.40
CA ASP A 123 1.58 -8.58 4.71
C ASP A 123 0.66 -8.61 3.47
N PRO A 124 0.32 -9.80 2.91
CA PRO A 124 -0.50 -9.87 1.70
C PRO A 124 -1.88 -9.23 1.83
N ALA A 125 -2.37 -9.00 3.04
CA ALA A 125 -3.69 -8.45 3.32
C ALA A 125 -3.65 -6.97 3.76
N GLU A 126 -2.51 -6.29 3.57
CA GLU A 126 -2.39 -4.87 3.86
C GLU A 126 -2.99 -4.01 2.74
N ASP A 127 -3.41 -2.79 3.07
CA ASP A 127 -4.22 -1.96 2.18
C ASP A 127 -3.36 -1.10 1.22
N LEU A 128 -2.25 -0.53 1.72
CA LEU A 128 -1.47 0.46 0.96
C LEU A 128 -0.70 -0.13 -0.22
N SER A 129 -0.26 -1.38 -0.17
CA SER A 129 0.37 -2.01 -1.34
C SER A 129 -0.57 -2.03 -2.54
N GLY A 130 -1.86 -2.28 -2.30
CA GLY A 130 -2.89 -2.20 -3.33
C GLY A 130 -3.04 -0.79 -3.91
N VAL A 131 -3.09 0.23 -3.05
CA VAL A 131 -3.15 1.64 -3.46
C VAL A 131 -1.94 2.03 -4.30
N ILE A 132 -0.74 1.72 -3.81
CA ILE A 132 0.50 2.11 -4.46
C ILE A 132 0.68 1.37 -5.80
N THR A 133 0.31 0.10 -5.86
CA THR A 133 0.33 -0.68 -7.11
C THR A 133 -0.67 -0.12 -8.13
N ALA A 134 -1.90 0.20 -7.73
CA ALA A 134 -2.91 0.78 -8.62
C ALA A 134 -2.52 2.19 -9.13
N LEU A 135 -1.69 2.92 -8.40
CA LEU A 135 -1.13 4.19 -8.84
C LEU A 135 0.16 4.02 -9.66
N HIS A 136 0.57 2.78 -9.98
CA HIS A 136 1.86 2.46 -10.62
C HIS A 136 3.05 3.09 -9.88
N GLY A 137 2.98 3.03 -8.55
CA GLY A 137 4.00 3.63 -7.69
C GLY A 137 5.30 2.85 -7.67
N LYS A 138 6.35 3.53 -7.22
CA LYS A 138 7.71 3.01 -7.15
C LYS A 138 8.28 3.24 -5.75
N ALA A 139 9.03 2.29 -5.24
CA ALA A 139 9.79 2.44 -4.01
C ALA A 139 11.23 2.82 -4.31
N VAL A 140 11.77 3.78 -3.56
CA VAL A 140 13.20 4.11 -3.57
C VAL A 140 13.86 3.33 -2.43
N VAL A 141 14.81 2.50 -2.80
CA VAL A 141 15.57 1.65 -1.89
C VAL A 141 17.02 2.11 -1.86
N LYS A 142 17.53 2.41 -0.68
CA LYS A 142 18.92 2.82 -0.46
C LYS A 142 19.69 1.70 0.24
N GLY A 143 20.89 1.43 -0.25
CA GLY A 143 21.84 0.46 0.28
C GLY A 143 23.28 0.96 0.20
N PRO A 144 24.26 0.10 0.51
CA PRO A 144 25.68 0.46 0.50
C PRO A 144 26.18 0.88 -0.90
N ASP A 145 25.57 0.34 -1.96
CA ASP A 145 25.95 0.62 -3.36
C ASP A 145 25.19 1.81 -3.94
N GLY A 146 24.38 2.52 -3.16
CA GLY A 146 23.61 3.69 -3.60
C GLY A 146 22.10 3.45 -3.57
N GLU A 147 21.38 4.20 -4.42
CA GLU A 147 19.92 4.13 -4.53
C GLU A 147 19.49 3.38 -5.78
N ARG A 148 18.39 2.63 -5.65
CA ARG A 148 17.68 2.02 -6.78
C ARG A 148 16.17 2.25 -6.63
N VAL A 149 15.47 2.29 -7.77
CA VAL A 149 14.03 2.45 -7.83
C VAL A 149 13.42 1.13 -8.25
N VAL A 150 12.37 0.70 -7.56
CA VAL A 150 11.68 -0.57 -7.79
C VAL A 150 10.20 -0.30 -7.99
N ASP A 151 9.63 -0.83 -9.06
CA ASP A 151 8.20 -0.76 -9.30
C ASP A 151 7.44 -1.57 -8.23
N MET A 152 6.31 -1.06 -7.76
CA MET A 152 5.61 -1.67 -6.63
C MET A 152 5.13 -3.09 -6.92
N HIS A 153 4.76 -3.41 -8.16
CA HIS A 153 4.34 -4.75 -8.55
C HIS A 153 5.46 -5.81 -8.45
N GLU A 154 6.74 -5.37 -8.45
CA GLU A 154 7.90 -6.24 -8.28
C GLU A 154 8.47 -6.21 -6.86
N PHE A 155 7.95 -5.33 -5.99
CA PHE A 155 8.52 -5.06 -4.67
C PHE A 155 8.32 -6.23 -3.68
N HIS A 156 7.17 -6.89 -3.72
CA HIS A 156 6.84 -8.00 -2.83
C HIS A 156 7.11 -9.35 -3.52
N LEU A 157 7.98 -10.17 -2.92
CA LEU A 157 8.36 -11.49 -3.45
C LEU A 157 7.50 -12.63 -2.89
N GLY A 158 6.79 -12.39 -1.80
CA GLY A 158 5.97 -13.35 -1.10
C GLY A 158 5.49 -12.80 0.25
N PRO A 159 4.72 -13.57 1.02
CA PRO A 159 4.27 -13.15 2.34
C PRO A 159 5.46 -12.79 3.24
N TYR A 160 5.46 -11.55 3.74
CA TYR A 160 6.53 -11.01 4.59
C TYR A 160 7.92 -11.00 3.94
N MET A 161 7.97 -10.98 2.61
CA MET A 161 9.21 -10.96 1.83
C MET A 161 9.17 -9.84 0.77
N THR A 162 10.23 -9.03 0.76
CA THR A 162 10.41 -7.95 -0.23
C THR A 162 11.75 -8.10 -0.94
N VAL A 163 11.95 -7.30 -1.98
CA VAL A 163 13.24 -7.16 -2.70
C VAL A 163 14.31 -6.42 -1.88
N VAL A 164 13.94 -5.81 -0.74
CA VAL A 164 14.85 -5.05 0.12
C VAL A 164 15.79 -6.01 0.83
N GLN A 165 17.09 -5.84 0.58
CA GLN A 165 18.13 -6.67 1.18
C GLN A 165 18.35 -6.34 2.66
N GLY A 166 19.02 -7.21 3.39
CA GLY A 166 19.30 -7.00 4.81
C GLY A 166 20.16 -5.78 5.15
N THR A 167 20.82 -5.20 4.14
CA THR A 167 21.66 -3.99 4.22
C THR A 167 21.03 -2.76 3.58
N GLU A 168 19.75 -2.83 3.21
CA GLU A 168 19.02 -1.78 2.53
C GLU A 168 17.84 -1.26 3.35
N MET A 169 17.34 -0.08 3.00
CA MET A 169 16.09 0.46 3.52
C MET A 169 15.29 1.20 2.43
N VAL A 170 13.97 1.21 2.57
CA VAL A 170 13.11 2.10 1.77
C VAL A 170 13.20 3.51 2.34
N THR A 171 13.43 4.49 1.48
CA THR A 171 13.53 5.91 1.85
C THR A 171 12.36 6.74 1.36
N GLU A 172 11.74 6.37 0.22
CA GLU A 172 10.69 7.14 -0.42
C GLU A 172 9.77 6.23 -1.25
N VAL A 173 8.54 6.68 -1.47
CA VAL A 173 7.61 6.15 -2.48
C VAL A 173 7.27 7.26 -3.47
N ARG A 174 7.22 6.94 -4.76
CA ARG A 174 6.98 7.89 -5.86
C ARG A 174 5.81 7.47 -6.73
N PHE A 175 5.07 8.46 -7.22
CA PHE A 175 3.95 8.28 -8.16
C PHE A 175 3.98 9.37 -9.21
N GLU A 176 3.70 9.01 -10.45
CA GLU A 176 3.37 9.98 -11.49
C GLU A 176 1.91 10.43 -11.38
N LYS A 177 1.64 11.72 -11.52
CA LYS A 177 0.27 12.25 -11.47
C LYS A 177 -0.61 11.70 -12.60
N GLY A 178 0.02 11.36 -13.73
CA GLY A 178 -0.67 10.86 -14.92
C GLY A 178 -1.37 11.94 -15.73
N PRO A 179 -1.86 11.59 -16.93
CA PRO A 179 -2.47 12.52 -17.86
C PRO A 179 -3.95 12.80 -17.56
N GLY A 180 -4.46 13.93 -18.02
CA GLY A 180 -5.89 14.22 -18.16
C GLY A 180 -6.71 14.24 -16.88
N GLN A 181 -8.02 13.99 -17.04
CA GLN A 181 -8.95 13.83 -15.92
C GLN A 181 -8.77 12.46 -15.28
N HIS A 182 -8.78 12.40 -13.98
CA HIS A 182 -8.58 11.14 -13.27
C HIS A 182 -9.49 10.99 -12.05
N GLY A 183 -9.66 9.76 -11.63
CA GLY A 183 -10.32 9.41 -10.39
C GLY A 183 -9.77 8.10 -9.86
N SER A 184 -9.94 7.89 -8.57
CA SER A 184 -9.41 6.70 -7.89
C SER A 184 -10.32 6.25 -6.75
N ALA A 185 -10.19 4.99 -6.34
CA ALA A 185 -10.99 4.41 -5.27
C ALA A 185 -10.30 3.22 -4.63
N HIS A 186 -10.59 3.01 -3.35
CA HIS A 186 -10.24 1.80 -2.61
C HIS A 186 -11.50 1.15 -2.05
N GLU A 187 -11.64 -0.15 -2.26
CA GLU A 187 -12.74 -0.98 -1.80
C GLU A 187 -12.20 -2.12 -0.94
N LYS A 188 -12.80 -2.38 0.21
CA LYS A 188 -12.34 -3.42 1.14
C LYS A 188 -13.52 -4.17 1.75
N VAL A 189 -13.35 -5.47 1.90
CA VAL A 189 -14.19 -6.32 2.75
C VAL A 189 -13.35 -6.82 3.90
N GLU A 190 -13.83 -6.61 5.12
CA GLU A 190 -13.21 -7.04 6.37
C GLU A 190 -14.27 -7.61 7.32
N ARG A 191 -13.86 -8.33 8.37
CA ARG A 191 -14.81 -8.89 9.35
C ARG A 191 -15.32 -7.87 10.34
N ARG A 192 -14.49 -6.91 10.68
CA ARG A 192 -14.75 -5.81 11.61
C ARG A 192 -13.89 -4.62 11.25
N ALA A 193 -14.32 -3.43 11.62
CA ALA A 193 -13.60 -2.19 11.33
C ALA A 193 -12.14 -2.25 11.80
N GLY A 194 -11.21 -1.91 10.89
CA GLY A 194 -9.79 -1.90 11.12
C GLY A 194 -9.10 -3.27 11.11
N ASP A 195 -9.79 -4.35 10.73
CA ASP A 195 -9.15 -5.67 10.53
C ASP A 195 -8.35 -5.67 9.19
N PHE A 196 -7.46 -6.63 9.04
CA PHE A 196 -6.86 -6.94 7.74
C PHE A 196 -7.94 -7.36 6.74
N ALA A 197 -7.70 -7.06 5.47
CA ALA A 197 -8.65 -7.38 4.42
C ALA A 197 -8.96 -8.88 4.32
N ILE A 198 -10.23 -9.21 4.08
CA ILE A 198 -10.61 -10.50 3.47
C ILE A 198 -10.26 -10.43 1.98
N VAL A 199 -10.59 -9.29 1.35
CA VAL A 199 -10.22 -8.88 -0.01
C VAL A 199 -10.24 -7.37 -0.04
N ALA A 200 -9.27 -6.74 -0.69
CA ALA A 200 -9.33 -5.34 -1.05
C ALA A 200 -9.00 -5.16 -2.54
N ALA A 201 -9.55 -4.09 -3.15
CA ALA A 201 -9.27 -3.70 -4.52
C ALA A 201 -9.06 -2.19 -4.58
N SER A 202 -8.00 -1.75 -5.22
CA SER A 202 -7.67 -0.37 -5.48
C SER A 202 -7.68 -0.11 -6.98
N ALA A 203 -8.29 1.00 -7.42
CA ALA A 203 -8.32 1.39 -8.82
C ALA A 203 -8.00 2.87 -8.99
N ALA A 204 -7.26 3.20 -10.03
CA ALA A 204 -7.03 4.55 -10.50
C ALA A 204 -7.23 4.60 -12.01
N LEU A 205 -7.89 5.64 -12.54
CA LEU A 205 -8.30 5.74 -13.93
C LEU A 205 -8.08 7.16 -14.42
N TRP A 206 -7.41 7.28 -15.56
CA TRP A 206 -7.11 8.53 -16.24
C TRP A 206 -7.79 8.56 -17.61
N LEU A 207 -8.48 9.66 -17.92
CA LEU A 207 -9.25 9.83 -19.15
C LEU A 207 -8.64 10.92 -20.03
N GLU A 208 -8.54 10.62 -21.32
CA GLU A 208 -8.23 11.58 -22.38
C GLU A 208 -9.22 11.39 -23.55
N GLY A 209 -9.86 12.46 -23.97
CA GLY A 209 -10.82 12.42 -25.08
C GLY A 209 -12.01 11.48 -24.87
N GLY A 210 -12.37 11.17 -23.62
CA GLY A 210 -13.44 10.24 -23.27
C GLY A 210 -13.03 8.76 -23.16
N SER A 211 -11.80 8.43 -23.55
CA SER A 211 -11.24 7.07 -23.45
C SER A 211 -10.30 6.92 -22.29
N ILE A 212 -10.08 5.70 -21.83
CA ILE A 212 -9.13 5.36 -20.77
C ILE A 212 -7.71 5.45 -21.34
N ALA A 213 -7.00 6.52 -20.96
CA ALA A 213 -5.59 6.72 -21.35
C ALA A 213 -4.65 5.87 -20.51
N ARG A 214 -4.95 5.75 -19.21
CA ARG A 214 -4.20 4.94 -18.25
C ARG A 214 -5.16 4.39 -17.20
N VAL A 215 -4.90 3.20 -16.71
CA VAL A 215 -5.65 2.61 -15.62
C VAL A 215 -4.70 1.77 -14.78
N GLY A 216 -4.89 1.77 -13.48
CA GLY A 216 -4.26 0.84 -12.57
C GLY A 216 -5.32 0.14 -11.74
N LEU A 217 -5.15 -1.16 -11.55
CA LEU A 217 -6.03 -2.02 -10.77
C LEU A 217 -5.21 -3.03 -10.00
N ALA A 218 -5.38 -3.09 -8.70
CA ALA A 218 -4.67 -4.04 -7.86
C ALA A 218 -5.58 -4.62 -6.78
N CYS A 219 -5.36 -5.89 -6.43
CA CYS A 219 -6.08 -6.57 -5.35
C CYS A 219 -5.12 -7.09 -4.28
N SER A 220 -5.48 -6.89 -3.01
CA SER A 220 -4.79 -7.42 -1.83
C SER A 220 -5.60 -8.55 -1.18
N ALA A 221 -4.94 -9.41 -0.42
CA ALA A 221 -5.49 -10.59 0.28
C ALA A 221 -6.01 -11.69 -0.66
N VAL A 222 -5.64 -11.68 -1.92
CA VAL A 222 -6.11 -12.62 -2.94
C VAL A 222 -4.98 -13.44 -3.59
N GLY A 223 -3.82 -13.42 -2.99
CA GLY A 223 -2.62 -14.15 -3.42
C GLY A 223 -1.52 -14.09 -2.35
N PRO A 224 -0.32 -14.61 -2.65
CA PRO A 224 0.83 -14.51 -1.76
C PRO A 224 1.36 -13.09 -1.61
N THR A 225 1.04 -12.21 -2.55
CA THR A 225 1.36 -10.77 -2.57
C THR A 225 0.15 -9.99 -3.05
N THR A 226 0.22 -8.66 -3.03
CA THR A 226 -0.69 -7.81 -3.81
C THR A 226 -0.52 -8.11 -5.30
N ILE A 227 -1.62 -8.27 -6.01
CA ILE A 227 -1.65 -8.63 -7.43
C ILE A 227 -2.06 -7.41 -8.24
N GLN A 228 -1.21 -6.96 -9.15
CA GLN A 228 -1.60 -6.02 -10.21
C GLN A 228 -2.40 -6.77 -11.27
N MET A 229 -3.56 -6.25 -11.64
CA MET A 229 -4.46 -6.87 -12.61
C MET A 229 -4.09 -6.48 -14.05
N THR A 230 -2.85 -6.78 -14.44
CA THR A 230 -2.25 -6.34 -15.72
C THR A 230 -3.10 -6.70 -16.93
N ARG A 231 -3.65 -7.91 -16.99
CA ARG A 231 -4.55 -8.32 -18.09
C ARG A 231 -5.80 -7.45 -18.18
N ALA A 232 -6.37 -7.09 -17.03
CA ALA A 232 -7.54 -6.22 -16.97
C ALA A 232 -7.18 -4.79 -17.37
N GLU A 233 -6.03 -4.28 -16.93
CA GLU A 233 -5.51 -2.95 -17.29
C GLU A 233 -5.31 -2.86 -18.82
N GLU A 234 -4.57 -3.79 -19.41
CA GLU A 234 -4.32 -3.86 -20.86
C GLU A 234 -5.63 -3.94 -21.67
N MET A 235 -6.59 -4.70 -21.19
CA MET A 235 -7.90 -4.87 -21.84
C MET A 235 -8.70 -3.56 -21.86
N MET A 236 -8.52 -2.68 -20.86
CA MET A 236 -9.29 -1.43 -20.72
C MET A 236 -8.67 -0.24 -21.45
N VAL A 237 -7.35 -0.16 -21.58
CA VAL A 237 -6.65 0.98 -22.20
C VAL A 237 -7.15 1.23 -23.62
N GLY A 238 -7.40 2.51 -23.95
CA GLY A 238 -7.89 2.97 -25.25
C GLY A 238 -9.39 2.80 -25.48
N LYS A 239 -10.12 2.20 -24.54
CA LYS A 239 -11.57 2.01 -24.63
C LYS A 239 -12.35 3.09 -23.89
N GLU A 240 -13.60 3.31 -24.30
CA GLU A 240 -14.54 4.13 -23.53
C GLU A 240 -14.99 3.37 -22.27
N PRO A 241 -15.01 4.04 -21.11
CA PRO A 241 -15.49 3.42 -19.87
C PRO A 241 -16.97 3.01 -19.97
N SER A 242 -17.27 1.80 -19.50
CA SER A 242 -18.66 1.32 -19.39
C SER A 242 -18.80 0.29 -18.28
N ASP A 243 -20.04 0.04 -17.83
CA ASP A 243 -20.34 -0.98 -16.83
C ASP A 243 -19.98 -2.37 -17.31
N GLU A 244 -20.13 -2.64 -18.60
CA GLU A 244 -19.79 -3.92 -19.26
C GLU A 244 -18.28 -4.12 -19.29
N LEU A 245 -17.52 -3.06 -19.64
CA LEU A 245 -16.06 -3.09 -19.64
C LEU A 245 -15.51 -3.39 -18.24
N PHE A 246 -16.07 -2.74 -17.23
CA PHE A 246 -15.66 -2.96 -15.83
C PHE A 246 -16.14 -4.31 -15.27
N ALA A 247 -17.25 -4.86 -15.78
CA ALA A 247 -17.67 -6.22 -15.44
C ALA A 247 -16.70 -7.26 -16.02
N GLU A 248 -16.20 -7.05 -17.23
CA GLU A 248 -15.18 -7.93 -17.82
C GLU A 248 -13.84 -7.82 -17.07
N ALA A 249 -13.42 -6.61 -16.70
CA ALA A 249 -12.23 -6.41 -15.86
C ALA A 249 -12.36 -7.15 -14.52
N GLY A 250 -13.53 -7.09 -13.88
CA GLY A 250 -13.81 -7.85 -12.66
C GLY A 250 -13.76 -9.37 -12.86
N LYS A 251 -14.22 -9.87 -14.00
CA LYS A 251 -14.11 -11.30 -14.34
C LYS A 251 -12.64 -11.72 -14.51
N ILE A 252 -11.84 -10.92 -15.22
CA ILE A 252 -10.39 -11.15 -15.34
C ILE A 252 -9.73 -11.17 -13.96
N SER A 253 -10.08 -10.21 -13.07
CA SER A 253 -9.56 -10.20 -11.70
C SER A 253 -9.91 -11.47 -10.92
N THR A 254 -11.11 -12.04 -11.14
CA THR A 254 -11.50 -13.33 -10.54
C THR A 254 -10.61 -14.47 -11.03
N GLU A 255 -10.22 -14.45 -12.30
CA GLU A 255 -9.36 -15.48 -12.93
C GLU A 255 -7.90 -15.36 -12.46
N ASP A 256 -7.38 -14.13 -12.29
CA ASP A 256 -5.97 -13.86 -11.95
C ASP A 256 -5.67 -13.99 -10.44
N CYS A 257 -6.72 -14.07 -9.60
CA CYS A 257 -6.56 -14.24 -8.16
C CYS A 257 -6.28 -15.70 -7.76
N GLU A 258 -5.33 -15.88 -6.83
CA GLU A 258 -4.95 -17.19 -6.27
C GLU A 258 -5.04 -17.20 -4.73
N PRO A 259 -6.22 -16.88 -4.14
CA PRO A 259 -6.35 -16.84 -2.68
C PRO A 259 -6.31 -18.24 -2.06
N GLY A 260 -5.67 -18.36 -0.90
CA GLY A 260 -5.83 -19.52 -0.03
C GLY A 260 -7.09 -19.42 0.84
N SER A 261 -7.62 -20.56 1.27
CA SER A 261 -8.64 -20.60 2.34
C SER A 261 -7.98 -20.43 3.71
N ASP A 262 -8.52 -19.55 4.54
CA ASP A 262 -8.03 -19.26 5.90
C ASP A 262 -9.17 -18.93 6.87
N GLY A 263 -8.82 -18.47 8.08
CA GLY A 263 -9.80 -18.05 9.07
C GLY A 263 -10.65 -16.84 8.71
N ARG A 264 -10.33 -16.13 7.61
CA ARG A 264 -11.10 -14.99 7.08
C ARG A 264 -12.14 -15.42 6.04
N GLY A 265 -11.92 -16.51 5.34
CA GLY A 265 -12.88 -17.02 4.36
C GLY A 265 -12.31 -18.09 3.43
N PRO A 266 -13.19 -18.83 2.74
CA PRO A 266 -12.77 -19.81 1.73
C PRO A 266 -12.25 -19.12 0.47
N ALA A 267 -11.34 -19.81 -0.26
CA ALA A 267 -10.69 -19.29 -1.46
C ALA A 267 -11.70 -18.85 -2.54
N ASP A 268 -12.77 -19.65 -2.77
CA ASP A 268 -13.78 -19.35 -3.78
C ASP A 268 -14.55 -18.06 -3.47
N TYR A 269 -14.85 -17.82 -2.19
CA TYR A 269 -15.48 -16.58 -1.74
C TYR A 269 -14.56 -15.38 -2.00
N LYS A 270 -13.30 -15.47 -1.60
CA LYS A 270 -12.32 -14.40 -1.82
C LYS A 270 -12.16 -14.09 -3.31
N ARG A 271 -12.07 -15.11 -4.15
CA ARG A 271 -11.96 -14.96 -5.60
C ARG A 271 -13.19 -14.25 -6.19
N ALA A 272 -14.38 -14.65 -5.80
CA ALA A 272 -15.61 -14.01 -6.27
C ALA A 272 -15.71 -12.55 -5.80
N VAL A 273 -15.34 -12.26 -4.55
CA VAL A 273 -15.33 -10.91 -3.99
C VAL A 273 -14.30 -10.01 -4.71
N ALA A 274 -13.13 -10.54 -5.07
CA ALA A 274 -12.13 -9.79 -5.83
C ALA A 274 -12.69 -9.19 -7.12
N GLY A 275 -13.40 -10.00 -7.92
CA GLY A 275 -14.06 -9.52 -9.14
C GLY A 275 -15.12 -8.44 -8.87
N VAL A 276 -15.91 -8.61 -7.81
CA VAL A 276 -16.93 -7.62 -7.42
C VAL A 276 -16.29 -6.31 -6.98
N LEU A 277 -15.25 -6.35 -6.13
CA LEU A 277 -14.59 -5.15 -5.65
C LEU A 277 -13.80 -4.45 -6.75
N SER A 278 -13.15 -5.18 -7.64
CA SER A 278 -12.47 -4.62 -8.83
C SER A 278 -13.45 -3.81 -9.69
N LYS A 279 -14.60 -4.38 -10.02
CA LYS A 279 -15.66 -3.66 -10.75
C LYS A 279 -16.12 -2.40 -10.00
N ARG A 280 -16.39 -2.51 -8.70
CA ARG A 280 -16.86 -1.37 -7.89
C ARG A 280 -15.80 -0.27 -7.81
N ALA A 281 -14.55 -0.60 -7.54
CA ALA A 281 -13.46 0.36 -7.49
C ALA A 281 -13.30 1.10 -8.83
N LEU A 282 -13.38 0.40 -9.97
CA LEU A 282 -13.33 0.99 -11.30
C LEU A 282 -14.52 1.93 -11.57
N ILE A 283 -15.76 1.54 -11.24
CA ILE A 283 -16.95 2.39 -11.39
C ILE A 283 -16.79 3.67 -10.54
N ARG A 284 -16.32 3.55 -9.29
CA ARG A 284 -16.12 4.70 -8.41
C ARG A 284 -15.00 5.62 -8.93
N ALA A 285 -13.89 5.05 -9.39
CA ALA A 285 -12.81 5.79 -10.01
C ALA A 285 -13.28 6.55 -11.25
N TRP A 286 -14.04 5.89 -12.12
CA TRP A 286 -14.64 6.52 -13.31
C TRP A 286 -15.60 7.64 -12.97
N THR A 287 -16.52 7.43 -12.02
CA THR A 287 -17.47 8.44 -11.57
C THR A 287 -16.74 9.70 -11.07
N ARG A 288 -15.66 9.53 -10.30
CA ARG A 288 -14.82 10.62 -9.81
C ARG A 288 -14.02 11.30 -10.92
N ALA A 289 -13.52 10.53 -11.89
CA ALA A 289 -12.83 11.09 -13.05
C ALA A 289 -13.72 12.05 -13.86
N ARG A 290 -15.04 11.87 -13.82
CA ARG A 290 -16.03 12.78 -14.43
C ARG A 290 -16.36 14.00 -13.54
N GLY A 291 -15.73 14.12 -12.38
CA GLY A 291 -15.99 15.22 -11.43
C GLY A 291 -17.24 15.02 -10.57
N GLU A 292 -17.83 13.81 -10.55
CA GLU A 292 -18.99 13.51 -9.72
C GLU A 292 -18.56 13.14 -8.30
N THR A 293 -19.25 13.67 -7.31
CA THR A 293 -19.01 13.36 -5.90
C THR A 293 -19.79 12.11 -5.51
N LEU A 294 -19.08 11.10 -5.00
CA LEU A 294 -19.70 9.93 -4.40
C LEU A 294 -19.71 10.06 -2.88
N PRO A 295 -20.80 9.63 -2.22
CA PRO A 295 -20.78 9.53 -0.77
C PRO A 295 -19.68 8.54 -0.36
N ARG A 296 -19.02 8.83 0.76
CA ARG A 296 -18.22 7.81 1.45
C ARG A 296 -19.12 6.60 1.68
N HIS A 297 -18.57 5.39 1.66
CA HIS A 297 -19.37 4.18 1.89
C HIS A 297 -20.18 4.32 3.18
N SER A 298 -21.51 4.11 3.09
CA SER A 298 -22.43 4.19 4.22
C SER A 298 -22.13 3.19 5.35
N HIS A 299 -21.27 2.19 5.07
CA HIS A 299 -20.83 1.20 6.06
C HIS A 299 -19.76 1.72 7.01
N TRP A 300 -19.15 2.87 6.73
CA TRP A 300 -18.00 3.41 7.47
C TRP A 300 -18.32 4.64 8.30
N HIS A 301 -19.56 5.13 8.27
CA HIS A 301 -20.00 6.15 9.19
C HIS A 301 -20.93 5.56 10.24
N PRO A 302 -20.48 5.36 11.49
CA PRO A 302 -21.36 5.59 12.60
C PRO A 302 -21.80 7.05 12.46
N GLN A 303 -23.10 7.30 12.44
CA GLN A 303 -23.68 8.62 12.34
C GLN A 303 -22.92 9.58 13.27
N ALA A 304 -22.31 10.62 12.69
CA ALA A 304 -21.90 11.76 13.46
C ALA A 304 -23.14 12.55 13.86
#